data_e3f030a39273fe33f9ec33716c7e4a68
#
_entry.id   e3f030a39273fe33f9ec33716c7e4a68
#
_cell.length_a   1.000
_cell.length_b   1.000
_cell.length_c   1.000
_cell.angle_alpha   90.00
_cell.angle_beta   90.00
_cell.angle_gamma   90.00
#
_symmetry.space_group_name_H-M   'P 1'
#
loop_
_entity.id
_entity.type
_entity.pdbx_description
1 polymer ?
#
loop_
_entity_poly.entity_id
_entity_poly.type
_entity_poly.pdbx_seq_one_letter_code
_entity_poly.pdbx_strand_id
1 'polypeptide(L)'
;MLDLRNYILIKLMMKKELSYFVNLNEFPIHDSDNSKYKKIVQEAREALSLDGCYVLKSIINMEAIYEMQKEASKIENLAHYTSNKVNVYFSKDDPSYPKEHPRRFFMERSNGFVSGDKFPKNSIIKELYYSKILKEFIADCLNVKMYHYADPLASLTLNVINLEIDFLGIMIQMNLQLLCWVQIVMKAVFFNTX
;
A
#
# COMPACT_ATOMS: atom_id res chain seq x y z
N MET A 1 -10.82 -10.76 -31.79
CA MET A 1 -9.58 -9.98 -31.99
C MET A 1 -9.92 -8.50 -31.84
N LEU A 2 -9.34 -7.82 -30.82
CA LEU A 2 -9.54 -6.36 -30.69
C LEU A 2 -8.82 -5.67 -31.85
N ASP A 3 -9.54 -4.82 -32.55
CA ASP A 3 -8.98 -3.98 -33.62
C ASP A 3 -7.85 -3.12 -33.05
N LEU A 4 -6.76 -2.97 -33.78
CA LEU A 4 -5.59 -2.17 -33.41
C LEU A 4 -5.99 -0.73 -32.96
N ARG A 5 -7.00 -0.17 -33.63
CA ARG A 5 -7.53 1.16 -33.34
C ARG A 5 -8.15 1.22 -31.94
N ASN A 6 -8.94 0.21 -31.57
CA ASN A 6 -9.54 0.08 -30.23
C ASN A 6 -8.49 -0.17 -29.16
N TYR A 7 -7.46 -0.98 -29.47
CA TYR A 7 -6.34 -1.22 -28.55
C TYR A 7 -5.59 0.08 -28.23
N ILE A 8 -5.27 0.88 -29.26
CA ILE A 8 -4.57 2.16 -29.09
C ILE A 8 -5.43 3.12 -28.26
N LEU A 9 -6.72 3.20 -28.52
CA LEU A 9 -7.65 4.08 -27.81
C LEU A 9 -7.72 3.72 -26.31
N ILE A 10 -7.86 2.44 -26.02
CA ILE A 10 -7.88 1.94 -24.62
C ILE A 10 -6.56 2.30 -23.90
N LYS A 11 -5.42 2.09 -24.54
CA LYS A 11 -4.10 2.40 -23.98
C LYS A 11 -3.95 3.91 -23.69
N LEU A 12 -4.47 4.77 -24.58
CA LEU A 12 -4.46 6.23 -24.40
C LEU A 12 -5.38 6.66 -23.24
N MET A 13 -6.56 6.06 -23.13
CA MET A 13 -7.49 6.35 -22.02
C MET A 13 -6.89 5.94 -20.67
N MET A 14 -6.34 4.73 -20.58
CA MET A 14 -5.67 4.25 -19.36
C MET A 14 -4.49 5.12 -18.96
N LYS A 15 -3.73 5.62 -19.94
CA LYS A 15 -2.63 6.56 -19.68
C LYS A 15 -3.15 7.88 -19.14
N LYS A 16 -4.26 8.39 -19.67
CA LYS A 16 -4.86 9.66 -19.22
C LYS A 16 -5.35 9.56 -17.78
N GLU A 17 -6.02 8.48 -17.43
CA GLU A 17 -6.48 8.22 -16.05
C GLU A 17 -5.28 8.08 -15.11
N LEU A 18 -4.29 7.28 -15.49
CA LEU A 18 -3.10 7.05 -14.68
C LEU A 18 -2.29 8.33 -14.45
N SER A 19 -2.23 9.24 -15.43
CA SER A 19 -1.48 10.51 -15.32
C SER A 19 -2.04 11.46 -14.24
N TYR A 20 -3.27 11.26 -13.83
CA TYR A 20 -3.82 11.98 -12.69
C TYR A 20 -3.13 11.54 -11.39
N PHE A 21 -2.91 10.25 -11.25
CA PHE A 21 -2.31 9.67 -10.03
C PHE A 21 -0.80 9.74 -10.02
N VAL A 22 -0.17 9.45 -11.16
CA VAL A 22 1.27 9.16 -11.25
C VAL A 22 1.97 10.21 -12.13
N ASN A 23 3.09 10.70 -11.64
CA ASN A 23 4.00 11.56 -12.42
C ASN A 23 4.67 10.75 -13.53
N LEU A 24 3.94 10.56 -14.64
CA LEU A 24 4.39 9.71 -15.76
C LEU A 24 5.62 10.27 -16.50
N ASN A 25 5.96 11.54 -16.31
CA ASN A 25 7.17 12.14 -16.89
C ASN A 25 8.44 11.62 -16.19
N GLU A 26 8.36 11.47 -14.87
CA GLU A 26 9.46 10.90 -14.09
C GLU A 26 9.38 9.38 -13.99
N PHE A 27 8.18 8.84 -13.88
CA PHE A 27 7.92 7.42 -13.68
C PHE A 27 7.04 6.88 -14.82
N PRO A 28 7.63 6.58 -15.99
CA PRO A 28 6.85 6.12 -17.15
C PRO A 28 6.35 4.66 -16.98
N ILE A 29 5.62 4.40 -15.90
CA ILE A 29 5.20 3.05 -15.49
C ILE A 29 4.21 2.38 -16.47
N HIS A 30 3.68 3.15 -17.42
CA HIS A 30 2.80 2.67 -18.48
C HIS A 30 3.55 2.12 -19.71
N ASP A 31 4.88 2.22 -19.74
CA ASP A 31 5.70 1.91 -20.90
C ASP A 31 6.93 1.08 -20.49
N SER A 32 6.77 -0.24 -20.50
CA SER A 32 7.83 -1.19 -20.11
C SER A 32 9.04 -1.19 -21.03
N ASP A 33 8.92 -0.64 -22.25
CA ASP A 33 10.03 -0.53 -23.18
C ASP A 33 10.92 0.69 -22.90
N ASN A 34 10.41 1.65 -22.14
CA ASN A 34 11.10 2.88 -21.79
C ASN A 34 12.37 2.59 -20.96
N SER A 35 13.47 3.28 -21.30
CA SER A 35 14.73 3.11 -20.59
C SER A 35 14.67 3.52 -19.12
N LYS A 36 13.90 4.56 -18.77
CA LYS A 36 13.67 4.96 -17.37
C LYS A 36 12.90 3.87 -16.61
N TYR A 37 11.87 3.28 -17.23
CA TYR A 37 11.13 2.16 -16.62
C TYR A 37 12.07 1.03 -16.21
N LYS A 38 12.88 0.57 -17.19
CA LYS A 38 13.84 -0.54 -16.99
C LYS A 38 14.85 -0.21 -15.88
N LYS A 39 15.35 1.02 -15.86
CA LYS A 39 16.26 1.49 -14.82
C LYS A 39 15.62 1.46 -13.43
N ILE A 40 14.40 2.01 -13.28
CA ILE A 40 13.67 2.03 -12.01
C ILE A 40 13.40 0.60 -11.51
N VAL A 41 12.97 -0.29 -12.39
CA VAL A 41 12.71 -1.70 -12.05
C VAL A 41 14.00 -2.38 -11.57
N GLN A 42 15.12 -2.14 -12.24
CA GLN A 42 16.41 -2.69 -11.82
C GLN A 42 16.84 -2.16 -10.44
N GLU A 43 16.80 -0.85 -10.25
CA GLU A 43 17.13 -0.20 -8.96
C GLU A 43 16.24 -0.73 -7.83
N ALA A 44 14.94 -0.90 -8.12
CA ALA A 44 13.98 -1.45 -7.15
C ALA A 44 14.36 -2.88 -6.75
N ARG A 45 14.66 -3.74 -7.71
CA ARG A 45 15.08 -5.14 -7.46
C ARG A 45 16.35 -5.21 -6.62
N GLU A 46 17.33 -4.38 -6.94
CA GLU A 46 18.60 -4.31 -6.19
C GLU A 46 18.36 -3.86 -4.75
N ALA A 47 17.65 -2.75 -4.56
CA ALA A 47 17.33 -2.21 -3.23
C ALA A 47 16.48 -3.20 -2.39
N LEU A 48 15.49 -3.82 -3.01
CA LEU A 48 14.65 -4.81 -2.33
C LEU A 48 15.43 -6.05 -1.90
N SER A 49 16.42 -6.46 -2.71
CA SER A 49 17.30 -7.59 -2.36
C SER A 49 18.26 -7.28 -1.22
N LEU A 50 18.77 -6.04 -1.17
CA LEU A 50 19.77 -5.61 -0.18
C LEU A 50 19.12 -5.15 1.14
N ASP A 51 18.12 -4.27 1.01
CA ASP A 51 17.56 -3.53 2.14
C ASP A 51 16.11 -3.94 2.49
N GLY A 52 15.47 -4.73 1.62
CA GLY A 52 14.07 -5.08 1.76
C GLY A 52 13.09 -3.92 1.51
N CYS A 53 13.60 -2.79 1.02
CA CYS A 53 12.81 -1.57 0.83
C CYS A 53 13.28 -0.76 -0.38
N TYR A 54 12.35 -0.18 -1.12
CA TYR A 54 12.65 0.79 -2.17
C TYR A 54 11.62 1.91 -2.15
N VAL A 55 12.07 3.16 -2.16
CA VAL A 55 11.20 4.33 -2.03
C VAL A 55 11.15 5.10 -3.35
N LEU A 56 9.99 5.16 -3.95
CA LEU A 56 9.70 5.96 -5.15
C LEU A 56 9.19 7.34 -4.72
N LYS A 57 10.13 8.25 -4.50
CA LYS A 57 9.79 9.62 -4.04
C LYS A 57 9.00 10.36 -5.13
N SER A 58 7.87 10.94 -4.73
CA SER A 58 7.03 11.78 -5.60
C SER A 58 6.42 11.05 -6.81
N ILE A 59 6.29 9.72 -6.72
CA ILE A 59 5.62 8.96 -7.79
C ILE A 59 4.13 9.34 -7.88
N ILE A 60 3.49 9.59 -6.74
CA ILE A 60 2.08 10.02 -6.73
C ILE A 60 2.03 11.55 -6.76
N ASN A 61 1.20 12.08 -7.64
CA ASN A 61 0.97 13.51 -7.79
C ASN A 61 0.34 14.10 -6.52
N MET A 62 0.78 15.28 -6.12
CA MET A 62 0.31 15.94 -4.89
C MET A 62 -1.22 16.17 -4.90
N GLU A 63 -1.79 16.50 -6.06
CA GLU A 63 -3.23 16.68 -6.22
C GLU A 63 -4.00 15.39 -5.89
N ALA A 64 -3.51 14.26 -6.41
CA ALA A 64 -4.10 12.96 -6.12
C ALA A 64 -3.96 12.60 -4.62
N ILE A 65 -2.80 12.86 -4.02
CA ILE A 65 -2.58 12.66 -2.57
C ILE A 65 -3.61 13.45 -1.77
N TYR A 66 -3.79 14.73 -2.07
CA TYR A 66 -4.75 15.60 -1.38
C TYR A 66 -6.20 15.06 -1.47
N GLU A 67 -6.61 14.64 -2.66
CA GLU A 67 -7.96 14.09 -2.83
C GLU A 67 -8.14 12.73 -2.15
N MET A 68 -7.10 11.89 -2.14
CA MET A 68 -7.12 10.63 -1.39
C MET A 68 -7.19 10.87 0.14
N GLN A 69 -6.46 11.86 0.65
CA GLN A 69 -6.54 12.26 2.07
C GLN A 69 -7.95 12.73 2.44
N LYS A 70 -8.52 13.58 1.58
CA LYS A 70 -9.88 14.08 1.75
C LYS A 70 -10.94 12.96 1.71
N GLU A 71 -10.73 11.95 0.87
CA GLU A 71 -11.58 10.77 0.84
C GLU A 71 -11.42 9.95 2.13
N ALA A 72 -10.19 9.68 2.55
CA ALA A 72 -9.88 8.94 3.77
C ALA A 72 -10.52 9.61 5.01
N SER A 73 -10.41 10.93 5.13
CA SER A 73 -10.97 11.70 6.25
C SER A 73 -12.51 11.61 6.33
N LYS A 74 -13.18 11.36 5.22
CA LYS A 74 -14.65 11.19 5.23
C LYS A 74 -15.10 9.84 5.79
N ILE A 75 -14.21 8.84 5.77
CA ILE A 75 -14.56 7.48 6.18
C ILE A 75 -13.80 7.01 7.42
N GLU A 76 -12.83 7.77 7.94
CA GLU A 76 -12.04 7.40 9.12
C GLU A 76 -12.90 7.15 10.36
N ASN A 77 -14.03 7.86 10.49
CA ASN A 77 -15.00 7.67 11.58
C ASN A 77 -15.73 6.32 11.52
N LEU A 78 -15.64 5.61 10.40
CA LEU A 78 -16.20 4.26 10.24
C LEU A 78 -15.21 3.18 10.70
N ALA A 79 -14.05 3.58 11.23
CA ALA A 79 -13.03 2.64 11.65
C ALA A 79 -13.51 1.76 12.80
N HIS A 80 -13.34 0.47 12.63
CA HIS A 80 -13.54 -0.51 13.71
C HIS A 80 -12.23 -0.62 14.50
N TYR A 81 -12.29 -0.30 15.77
CA TYR A 81 -11.13 -0.34 16.67
C TYR A 81 -11.10 -1.64 17.46
N THR A 82 -9.93 -2.25 17.51
CA THR A 82 -9.66 -3.38 18.41
C THR A 82 -8.49 -3.01 19.31
N SER A 83 -8.63 -3.23 20.61
CA SER A 83 -7.54 -3.06 21.56
C SER A 83 -7.19 -4.42 22.15
N ASN A 84 -6.00 -4.88 21.87
CA ASN A 84 -5.49 -6.17 22.32
C ASN A 84 -4.03 -6.03 22.78
N LYS A 85 -3.68 -6.75 23.84
CA LYS A 85 -2.27 -6.91 24.20
C LYS A 85 -1.69 -8.10 23.45
N VAL A 86 -0.69 -7.85 22.65
CA VAL A 86 -0.05 -8.85 21.79
C VAL A 86 1.47 -8.77 21.90
N ASN A 87 2.12 -9.91 21.76
CA ASN A 87 3.56 -9.96 21.52
C ASN A 87 3.82 -10.03 20.01
N VAL A 88 5.08 -9.90 19.60
CA VAL A 88 5.47 -9.89 18.18
C VAL A 88 5.14 -11.18 17.43
N TYR A 89 4.91 -12.27 18.13
CA TYR A 89 4.58 -13.58 17.55
C TYR A 89 3.07 -13.87 17.56
N PHE A 90 2.25 -12.97 18.11
CA PHE A 90 0.80 -13.17 18.30
C PHE A 90 0.49 -14.46 19.09
N SER A 91 1.38 -14.84 19.97
CA SER A 91 1.24 -16.04 20.80
C SER A 91 0.80 -15.69 22.23
N LYS A 92 0.29 -16.67 22.95
CA LYS A 92 0.04 -16.55 24.39
C LYS A 92 1.36 -16.40 25.13
N ASP A 93 1.31 -15.82 26.34
CA ASP A 93 2.49 -15.77 27.23
C ASP A 93 2.95 -17.20 27.54
N ASP A 94 4.24 -17.39 27.53
CA ASP A 94 4.86 -18.68 27.85
C ASP A 94 5.92 -18.47 28.95
N PRO A 95 5.57 -18.75 30.23
CA PRO A 95 6.49 -18.57 31.35
C PRO A 95 7.75 -19.43 31.32
N SER A 96 7.86 -20.39 30.40
CA SER A 96 9.10 -21.16 30.21
C SER A 96 10.27 -20.32 29.70
N TYR A 97 9.96 -19.13 29.10
CA TYR A 97 10.98 -18.18 28.64
C TYR A 97 11.28 -17.13 29.73
N PRO A 98 12.50 -16.54 29.74
CA PRO A 98 12.81 -15.40 30.61
C PRO A 98 11.85 -14.21 30.33
N LYS A 99 11.65 -13.36 31.34
CA LYS A 99 10.73 -12.19 31.23
C LYS A 99 11.08 -11.24 30.10
N GLU A 100 12.37 -11.14 29.76
CA GLU A 100 12.90 -10.26 28.72
C GLU A 100 12.79 -10.87 27.31
N HIS A 101 12.35 -12.12 27.23
CA HIS A 101 12.20 -12.78 25.94
C HIS A 101 11.10 -12.15 25.09
N PRO A 102 11.29 -11.94 23.77
CA PRO A 102 10.27 -11.28 22.91
C PRO A 102 8.89 -11.93 22.93
N ARG A 103 8.78 -13.23 23.21
CA ARG A 103 7.48 -13.91 23.37
C ARG A 103 6.72 -13.46 24.61
N ARG A 104 7.40 -12.86 25.58
CA ARG A 104 6.83 -12.39 26.85
C ARG A 104 6.68 -10.88 26.90
N PHE A 105 7.10 -10.17 25.87
CA PHE A 105 6.95 -8.71 25.77
C PHE A 105 5.63 -8.40 25.08
N PHE A 106 4.63 -7.99 25.85
CA PHE A 106 3.30 -7.68 25.36
C PHE A 106 3.10 -6.17 25.28
N MET A 107 2.59 -5.71 24.16
CA MET A 107 2.28 -4.31 23.90
C MET A 107 0.81 -4.17 23.58
N GLU A 108 0.23 -3.05 24.00
CA GLU A 108 -1.12 -2.72 23.60
C GLU A 108 -1.12 -2.30 22.12
N ARG A 109 -1.99 -2.93 21.36
CA ARG A 109 -2.21 -2.60 19.97
C ARG A 109 -3.63 -2.07 19.83
N SER A 110 -3.76 -0.83 19.40
CA SER A 110 -5.05 -0.20 19.15
C SER A 110 -5.00 0.46 17.78
N ASN A 111 -5.48 -0.28 16.78
CA ASN A 111 -5.60 0.20 15.40
C ASN A 111 -7.06 0.19 14.99
N GLY A 112 -7.47 1.26 14.31
CA GLY A 112 -8.75 1.30 13.63
C GLY A 112 -8.59 0.81 12.19
N PHE A 113 -9.55 0.05 11.70
CA PHE A 113 -9.57 -0.44 10.31
C PHE A 113 -10.91 -0.08 9.68
N VAL A 114 -10.84 0.59 8.52
CA VAL A 114 -12.00 0.76 7.64
C VAL A 114 -11.88 -0.25 6.51
N SER A 115 -12.86 -1.14 6.39
CA SER A 115 -12.84 -2.20 5.37
C SER A 115 -13.17 -1.67 3.97
N GLY A 116 -12.80 -2.42 2.93
CA GLY A 116 -12.93 -2.04 1.53
C GLY A 116 -14.37 -1.71 1.08
N ASP A 117 -15.38 -2.32 1.71
CA ASP A 117 -16.80 -2.06 1.40
C ASP A 117 -17.26 -0.64 1.81
N LYS A 118 -16.56 -0.01 2.75
CA LYS A 118 -16.88 1.34 3.25
C LYS A 118 -16.39 2.46 2.33
N PHE A 119 -15.46 2.16 1.43
CA PHE A 119 -15.00 3.15 0.46
C PHE A 119 -16.12 3.44 -0.56
N PRO A 120 -16.26 4.69 -1.00
CA PRO A 120 -17.25 5.05 -2.02
C PRO A 120 -17.14 4.20 -3.29
N LYS A 121 -18.24 4.12 -4.04
CA LYS A 121 -18.23 3.42 -5.35
C LYS A 121 -17.27 4.09 -6.35
N ASN A 122 -17.19 5.42 -6.28
CA ASN A 122 -16.29 6.23 -7.12
C ASN A 122 -15.00 6.61 -6.37
N SER A 123 -14.51 5.75 -5.50
CA SER A 123 -13.30 5.98 -4.71
C SER A 123 -12.07 6.10 -5.61
N ILE A 124 -11.35 7.22 -5.49
CA ILE A 124 -10.07 7.42 -6.19
C ILE A 124 -8.96 6.52 -5.61
N ILE A 125 -9.06 6.19 -4.32
CA ILE A 125 -8.15 5.22 -3.68
C ILE A 125 -8.34 3.84 -4.31
N LYS A 126 -9.60 3.42 -4.50
CA LYS A 126 -9.92 2.16 -5.20
C LYS A 126 -9.41 2.18 -6.64
N GLU A 127 -9.61 3.29 -7.35
CA GLU A 127 -9.17 3.44 -8.74
C GLU A 127 -7.66 3.23 -8.86
N LEU A 128 -6.88 3.87 -7.99
CA LEU A 128 -5.43 3.67 -7.96
C LEU A 128 -5.06 2.21 -7.60
N TYR A 129 -5.68 1.65 -6.57
CA TYR A 129 -5.42 0.28 -6.11
C TYR A 129 -5.69 -0.75 -7.22
N TYR A 130 -6.79 -0.59 -7.96
CA TYR A 130 -7.16 -1.52 -9.04
C TYR A 130 -6.49 -1.21 -10.37
N SER A 131 -5.61 -0.21 -10.43
CA SER A 131 -4.87 0.11 -11.65
C SER A 131 -4.03 -1.09 -12.10
N LYS A 132 -4.36 -1.61 -13.27
CA LYS A 132 -3.61 -2.72 -13.89
C LYS A 132 -2.15 -2.34 -14.13
N ILE A 133 -1.93 -1.11 -14.62
CA ILE A 133 -0.58 -0.62 -14.96
C ILE A 133 0.28 -0.52 -13.69
N LEU A 134 -0.26 0.06 -12.61
CA LEU A 134 0.47 0.15 -11.34
C LEU A 134 0.80 -1.24 -10.79
N LYS A 135 -0.16 -2.16 -10.84
CA LYS A 135 0.04 -3.54 -10.38
C LYS A 135 1.14 -4.25 -11.19
N GLU A 136 1.13 -4.09 -12.51
CA GLU A 136 2.15 -4.70 -13.40
C GLU A 136 3.54 -4.13 -13.12
N PHE A 137 3.65 -2.82 -12.97
CA PHE A 137 4.90 -2.15 -12.61
C PHE A 137 5.45 -2.68 -11.26
N ILE A 138 4.59 -2.78 -10.25
CA ILE A 138 5.00 -3.32 -8.93
C ILE A 138 5.42 -4.79 -9.06
N ALA A 139 4.68 -5.57 -9.84
CA ALA A 139 5.02 -6.98 -10.13
C ALA A 139 6.42 -7.10 -10.75
N ASP A 140 6.74 -6.20 -11.69
CA ASP A 140 8.07 -6.16 -12.31
C ASP A 140 9.16 -5.77 -11.29
N CYS A 141 8.91 -4.77 -10.45
CA CYS A 141 9.87 -4.38 -9.40
C CYS A 141 10.15 -5.54 -8.43
N LEU A 142 9.11 -6.28 -8.05
CA LEU A 142 9.22 -7.42 -7.12
C LEU A 142 9.68 -8.72 -7.81
N ASN A 143 9.68 -8.74 -9.14
CA ASN A 143 9.96 -9.93 -9.96
C ASN A 143 9.03 -11.12 -9.63
N VAL A 144 7.73 -10.83 -9.45
CA VAL A 144 6.72 -11.85 -9.11
C VAL A 144 5.42 -11.61 -9.89
N LYS A 145 4.58 -12.63 -9.99
CA LYS A 145 3.20 -12.44 -10.45
C LYS A 145 2.36 -11.87 -9.32
N MET A 146 1.62 -10.80 -9.60
CA MET A 146 0.74 -10.17 -8.63
C MET A 146 -0.73 -10.31 -9.01
N TYR A 147 -1.54 -10.57 -8.01
CA TYR A 147 -3.00 -10.65 -8.12
C TYR A 147 -3.63 -9.73 -7.09
N HIS A 148 -4.78 -9.17 -7.42
CA HIS A 148 -5.57 -8.48 -6.40
C HIS A 148 -6.10 -9.51 -5.39
N TYR A 149 -6.11 -9.13 -4.14
CA TYR A 149 -6.64 -9.99 -3.08
C TYR A 149 -8.14 -10.22 -3.33
N ALA A 150 -8.57 -11.48 -3.23
CA ALA A 150 -9.91 -11.90 -3.64
C ALA A 150 -11.02 -11.42 -2.71
N ASP A 151 -10.73 -11.27 -1.42
CA ASP A 151 -11.72 -10.80 -0.44
C ASP A 151 -11.90 -9.26 -0.57
N PRO A 152 -13.09 -8.80 -0.98
CA PRO A 152 -13.32 -7.36 -1.16
C PRO A 152 -13.30 -6.54 0.13
N LEU A 153 -13.46 -7.17 1.29
CA LEU A 153 -13.41 -6.48 2.59
C LEU A 153 -11.96 -6.21 3.02
N ALA A 154 -11.06 -7.11 2.67
CA ALA A 154 -9.65 -7.06 3.09
C ALA A 154 -8.69 -6.65 1.97
N SER A 155 -9.14 -6.59 0.72
CA SER A 155 -8.30 -6.22 -0.43
C SER A 155 -7.75 -4.80 -0.34
N LEU A 156 -8.52 -3.91 0.26
CA LEU A 156 -8.15 -2.52 0.52
C LEU A 156 -8.65 -2.15 1.91
N THR A 157 -7.78 -1.67 2.77
CA THR A 157 -8.14 -1.22 4.11
C THR A 157 -7.49 0.12 4.40
N LEU A 158 -8.24 1.01 5.07
CA LEU A 158 -7.68 2.23 5.64
C LEU A 158 -7.32 1.95 7.09
N ASN A 159 -6.06 2.08 7.43
CA ASN A 159 -5.59 1.98 8.81
C ASN A 159 -5.65 3.36 9.46
N VAL A 160 -6.37 3.46 10.56
CA VAL A 160 -6.47 4.68 11.37
C VAL A 160 -5.66 4.46 12.64
N ILE A 161 -4.59 5.22 12.80
CA ILE A 161 -3.65 5.08 13.91
C ILE A 161 -3.80 6.31 14.80
N ASN A 162 -4.01 6.09 16.09
CA ASN A 162 -3.99 7.18 17.08
C ASN A 162 -2.54 7.50 17.43
N LEU A 163 -2.13 8.74 17.22
CA LEU A 163 -0.77 9.19 17.46
C LEU A 163 -0.37 9.23 18.94
N GLU A 164 -1.35 9.11 19.85
CA GLU A 164 -1.07 9.05 21.30
C GLU A 164 -0.55 7.69 21.78
N ILE A 165 -0.54 6.70 20.88
CA ILE A 165 -0.06 5.36 21.20
C ILE A 165 1.31 5.17 20.56
N ASP A 166 2.31 4.89 21.39
CA ASP A 166 3.67 4.59 20.92
C ASP A 166 3.68 3.40 19.98
N PHE A 167 4.04 3.64 18.74
CA PHE A 167 4.13 2.61 17.73
C PHE A 167 5.57 2.04 17.73
N LEU A 168 5.78 1.00 18.52
CA LEU A 168 7.10 0.41 18.72
C LEU A 168 7.52 -0.63 17.66
N GLY A 169 6.96 -0.52 16.47
CA GLY A 169 7.40 -1.31 15.33
C GLY A 169 6.40 -2.36 14.86
N ILE A 170 6.53 -2.71 13.60
CA ILE A 170 5.77 -3.81 12.97
C ILE A 170 6.75 -4.93 12.66
N MET A 171 6.54 -6.11 13.22
CA MET A 171 7.19 -7.31 12.71
C MET A 171 6.30 -7.89 11.60
N ILE A 172 6.78 -7.81 10.38
CA ILE A 172 6.09 -8.42 9.25
C ILE A 172 6.54 -9.88 9.20
N GLN A 173 5.72 -10.78 9.69
CA GLN A 173 5.93 -12.20 9.49
C GLN A 173 5.43 -12.56 8.09
N MET A 174 6.35 -12.61 7.15
CA MET A 174 6.05 -13.07 5.80
C MET A 174 5.92 -14.58 5.79
N ASN A 175 4.71 -15.07 5.82
CA ASN A 175 4.44 -16.40 5.30
C ASN A 175 4.48 -16.31 3.78
N LEU A 176 5.12 -17.27 3.13
CA LEU A 176 5.41 -17.26 1.68
C LEU A 176 4.17 -17.33 0.77
N GLN A 177 2.99 -17.15 1.31
CA GLN A 177 1.78 -16.90 0.53
C GLN A 177 1.62 -15.39 0.42
N LEU A 178 2.24 -14.88 -0.57
CA LEU A 178 2.25 -13.55 -1.16
C LEU A 178 1.15 -12.61 -0.67
N LEU A 179 1.24 -12.15 0.54
CA LEU A 179 0.63 -10.91 0.97
C LEU A 179 1.65 -9.81 0.67
N CYS A 180 1.72 -9.43 -0.59
CA CYS A 180 2.45 -8.24 -0.95
C CYS A 180 1.68 -7.04 -0.42
N TRP A 181 1.96 -6.67 0.82
CA TRP A 181 1.52 -5.40 1.36
C TRP A 181 2.30 -4.31 0.62
N VAL A 182 1.74 -3.85 -0.48
CA VAL A 182 2.10 -2.53 -0.95
C VAL A 182 1.48 -1.58 0.07
N GLN A 183 2.20 -1.39 1.14
CA GLN A 183 1.92 -0.30 2.03
C GLN A 183 2.31 0.97 1.25
N ILE A 184 1.35 1.50 0.54
CA ILE A 184 1.41 2.91 0.20
C ILE A 184 1.25 3.60 1.55
N VAL A 185 2.38 3.78 2.22
CA VAL A 185 2.42 4.67 3.38
C VAL A 185 2.20 6.06 2.80
N MET A 186 0.95 6.40 2.62
CA MET A 186 0.59 7.79 2.64
C MET A 186 0.89 8.21 4.08
N LYS A 187 2.09 8.73 4.27
CA LYS A 187 2.42 9.43 5.49
C LYS A 187 1.48 10.64 5.49
N ALA A 188 0.31 10.45 6.05
CA ALA A 188 -0.54 11.57 6.41
C ALA A 188 0.24 12.29 7.50
N VAL A 189 1.09 13.21 7.07
CA VAL A 189 1.68 14.19 7.96
C VAL A 189 0.52 15.10 8.33
N PHE A 190 -0.16 14.77 9.41
CA PHE A 190 -1.05 15.72 10.03
C PHE A 190 -0.17 16.85 10.52
N PHE A 191 -0.14 17.95 9.78
CA PHE A 191 0.32 19.21 10.32
C PHE A 191 -0.71 19.61 11.38
N ASN A 192 -0.34 19.49 12.62
CA ASN A 192 -1.01 20.16 13.71
C ASN A 192 -0.84 21.66 13.48
N THR A 193 -1.88 22.30 12.95
CA THR A 193 -1.96 23.75 12.94
C THR A 193 -2.49 24.17 14.28
N UNK A 194 -1.61 24.28 14.86
CA UNK A 194 -1.93 24.83 16.05
C UNK A 194 -1.89 26.14 16.10
#